data_cbe174abedd34921dcb40bd85eb122fa
#
_entry.id   cbe174abedd34921dcb40bd85eb122fa
#
_cell.length_a   1.000
_cell.length_b   1.000
_cell.length_c   1.000
_cell.angle_alpha   90.00
_cell.angle_beta   90.00
_cell.angle_gamma   90.00
#
_symmetry.space_group_name_H-M   'P 1'
#
loop_
_entity.id
_entity.type
_entity.pdbx_description
1 polymer ?
#
loop_
_entity_poly.entity_id
_entity_poly.type
_entity_poly.pdbx_seq_one_letter_code
_entity_poly.pdbx_strand_id
1 'polypeptide(L)'
;TVSTVSALTLTPMLCSQMLRLKKKHSSFYTIFFTPVQRALDGLDAWYGRMIDKAVRHRKSVFAVCIIICIASFFTFKFVGVEFFPSSDDSRMTVKMYMPVGTRTERTHAIAKELADKWMADFKDEARVVNYTVGQASEDNTFASMQDNGSHIASFNITLVDPDERERTLFEISELIRADLNRYPEIEKFTVSAGGNSGMGGQSSIDFEIYGYDFDATDKVARDLRAELLKLGGVSEVRISRSDYQPEIQVDFDREKLARHGLNVS
;
A
#
# COMPACT_ATOMS: atom_id res chain seq x y z
N THR A 1 -17.99 -28.25 -19.80
CA THR A 1 -18.89 -29.21 -20.51
C THR A 1 -18.12 -30.12 -21.45
N VAL A 2 -17.25 -29.61 -22.37
CA VAL A 2 -16.46 -30.45 -23.31
C VAL A 2 -15.48 -31.34 -22.53
N SER A 3 -14.84 -30.86 -21.48
CA SER A 3 -13.94 -31.65 -20.63
C SER A 3 -14.66 -32.83 -19.95
N THR A 4 -15.89 -32.64 -19.50
CA THR A 4 -16.70 -33.70 -18.86
C THR A 4 -17.09 -34.78 -19.86
N VAL A 5 -17.49 -34.39 -21.08
CA VAL A 5 -17.81 -35.36 -22.16
C VAL A 5 -16.56 -36.14 -22.56
N SER A 6 -15.40 -35.46 -22.70
CA SER A 6 -14.14 -36.11 -23.02
C SER A 6 -13.68 -37.07 -21.90
N ALA A 7 -13.83 -36.73 -20.63
CA ALA A 7 -13.48 -37.60 -19.51
C ALA A 7 -14.40 -38.84 -19.45
N LEU A 8 -15.70 -38.70 -19.69
CA LEU A 8 -16.66 -39.80 -19.61
C LEU A 8 -16.64 -40.73 -20.84
N THR A 9 -16.22 -40.25 -21.99
CA THR A 9 -16.22 -41.04 -23.22
C THR A 9 -14.82 -41.53 -23.62
N LEU A 10 -13.84 -40.61 -23.70
CA LEU A 10 -12.50 -40.91 -24.18
C LEU A 10 -11.72 -41.78 -23.20
N THR A 11 -11.79 -41.47 -21.91
CA THR A 11 -11.02 -42.21 -20.89
C THR A 11 -11.46 -43.70 -20.80
N PRO A 12 -12.73 -44.08 -20.68
CA PRO A 12 -13.15 -45.48 -20.68
C PRO A 12 -12.80 -46.17 -21.99
N MET A 13 -12.97 -45.51 -23.14
CA MET A 13 -12.64 -46.08 -24.45
C MET A 13 -11.14 -46.37 -24.59
N LEU A 14 -10.25 -45.43 -24.20
CA LEU A 14 -8.84 -45.67 -24.22
C LEU A 14 -8.40 -46.76 -23.21
N CYS A 15 -9.01 -46.79 -22.02
CA CYS A 15 -8.74 -47.84 -21.06
C CYS A 15 -9.11 -49.22 -21.58
N SER A 16 -10.26 -49.37 -22.29
CA SER A 16 -10.70 -50.65 -22.86
C SER A 16 -9.76 -51.13 -23.96
N GLN A 17 -9.17 -50.24 -24.75
CA GLN A 17 -8.29 -50.59 -25.86
C GLN A 17 -6.82 -50.75 -25.45
N MET A 18 -6.35 -49.97 -24.52
CA MET A 18 -4.92 -49.92 -24.15
C MET A 18 -4.56 -50.79 -22.93
N LEU A 19 -5.53 -50.99 -21.99
CA LEU A 19 -5.29 -51.82 -20.79
C LEU A 19 -5.41 -53.31 -21.18
N ARG A 20 -4.25 -53.98 -21.30
CA ARG A 20 -4.19 -55.45 -21.44
C ARG A 20 -3.77 -56.06 -20.10
N LEU A 21 -4.54 -56.98 -19.60
CA LEU A 21 -4.21 -57.81 -18.42
C LEU A 21 -2.97 -58.67 -18.73
N LYS A 22 -1.76 -58.18 -18.37
CA LYS A 22 -0.56 -58.99 -18.41
C LYS A 22 -0.50 -59.87 -17.18
N LYS A 23 -0.67 -61.19 -17.34
CA LYS A 23 -0.58 -62.21 -16.29
C LYS A 23 0.80 -62.53 -15.80
N LYS A 24 1.88 -61.99 -16.36
CA LYS A 24 3.27 -62.17 -15.92
C LYS A 24 3.91 -60.87 -15.52
N HIS A 25 4.11 -60.68 -14.23
CA HIS A 25 4.89 -59.58 -13.71
C HIS A 25 6.37 -59.93 -13.83
N SER A 26 7.17 -59.06 -14.45
CA SER A 26 8.63 -59.14 -14.45
C SER A 26 9.09 -58.97 -13.02
N SER A 27 10.19 -59.68 -12.64
CA SER A 27 10.75 -59.62 -11.29
C SER A 27 11.12 -58.20 -10.81
N PHE A 28 11.44 -57.33 -11.76
CA PHE A 28 11.73 -55.92 -11.52
C PHE A 28 10.47 -55.13 -11.11
N TYR A 29 9.33 -55.44 -11.67
CA TYR A 29 8.05 -54.79 -11.34
C TYR A 29 7.62 -55.11 -9.91
N THR A 30 7.79 -56.35 -9.47
CA THR A 30 7.45 -56.77 -8.10
C THR A 30 8.30 -56.10 -7.04
N ILE A 31 9.58 -55.82 -7.29
CA ILE A 31 10.46 -55.20 -6.28
C ILE A 31 10.09 -53.73 -6.05
N PHE A 32 9.76 -52.99 -7.11
CA PHE A 32 9.47 -51.58 -7.01
C PHE A 32 8.02 -51.26 -6.70
N PHE A 33 7.05 -51.98 -7.28
CA PHE A 33 5.62 -51.66 -7.15
C PHE A 33 4.93 -52.34 -5.97
N THR A 34 5.45 -53.46 -5.49
CA THR A 34 4.85 -54.17 -4.34
C THR A 34 4.85 -53.31 -3.05
N PRO A 35 5.92 -52.59 -2.67
CA PRO A 35 5.85 -51.75 -1.50
C PRO A 35 4.87 -50.55 -1.66
N VAL A 36 4.81 -49.98 -2.86
CA VAL A 36 3.86 -48.90 -3.15
C VAL A 36 2.40 -49.41 -3.09
N GLN A 37 2.16 -50.59 -3.65
CA GLN A 37 0.84 -51.20 -3.64
C GLN A 37 0.40 -51.58 -2.22
N ARG A 38 1.33 -52.11 -1.38
CA ARG A 38 1.02 -52.36 0.03
C ARG A 38 0.73 -51.06 0.83
N ALA A 39 1.41 -49.97 0.49
CA ALA A 39 1.15 -48.69 1.10
C ALA A 39 -0.24 -48.18 0.70
N LEU A 40 -0.62 -48.32 -0.58
CA LEU A 40 -1.93 -47.94 -1.06
C LEU A 40 -3.06 -48.83 -0.47
N ASP A 41 -2.84 -50.16 -0.44
CA ASP A 41 -3.78 -51.08 0.19
C ASP A 41 -3.93 -50.80 1.70
N GLY A 42 -2.84 -50.42 2.36
CA GLY A 42 -2.86 -50.00 3.75
C GLY A 42 -3.65 -48.67 3.96
N LEU A 43 -3.52 -47.75 3.02
CA LEU A 43 -4.23 -46.48 3.04
C LEU A 43 -5.77 -46.73 2.78
N ASP A 44 -6.09 -47.55 1.83
CA ASP A 44 -7.47 -47.95 1.56
C ASP A 44 -8.14 -48.68 2.76
N ALA A 45 -7.40 -49.57 3.39
CA ALA A 45 -7.88 -50.26 4.61
C ALA A 45 -8.06 -49.29 5.78
N TRP A 46 -7.18 -48.29 5.90
CA TRP A 46 -7.30 -47.26 6.91
C TRP A 46 -8.48 -46.35 6.63
N TYR A 47 -8.62 -45.90 5.39
CA TYR A 47 -9.76 -45.06 4.93
C TYR A 47 -11.10 -45.79 5.12
N GLY A 48 -11.20 -47.05 4.71
CA GLY A 48 -12.38 -47.87 4.92
C GLY A 48 -12.79 -47.94 6.40
N ARG A 49 -11.80 -48.17 7.32
CA ARG A 49 -12.06 -48.17 8.75
C ARG A 49 -12.52 -46.80 9.29
N MET A 50 -11.98 -45.71 8.75
CA MET A 50 -12.38 -44.37 9.13
C MET A 50 -13.81 -44.04 8.68
N ILE A 51 -14.18 -44.42 7.44
CA ILE A 51 -15.54 -44.24 6.93
C ILE A 51 -16.54 -45.08 7.74
N ASP A 52 -16.24 -46.33 8.01
CA ASP A 52 -17.13 -47.22 8.78
C ASP A 52 -17.37 -46.64 10.19
N LYS A 53 -16.33 -46.11 10.82
CA LYS A 53 -16.41 -45.45 12.11
C LYS A 53 -17.21 -44.14 12.03
N ALA A 54 -17.03 -43.34 10.96
CA ALA A 54 -17.72 -42.08 10.76
C ALA A 54 -19.25 -42.34 10.52
N VAL A 55 -19.61 -43.30 9.70
CA VAL A 55 -21.02 -43.67 9.43
C VAL A 55 -21.69 -44.21 10.70
N ARG A 56 -21.00 -45.03 11.47
CA ARG A 56 -21.50 -45.57 12.73
C ARG A 56 -21.71 -44.50 13.80
N HIS A 57 -20.84 -43.46 13.83
CA HIS A 57 -20.91 -42.36 14.80
C HIS A 57 -21.31 -41.04 14.14
N ARG A 58 -22.29 -41.07 13.22
CA ARG A 58 -22.76 -39.91 12.46
C ARG A 58 -23.04 -38.66 13.28
N LYS A 59 -23.61 -38.83 14.49
CA LYS A 59 -23.89 -37.71 15.39
C LYS A 59 -22.58 -37.00 15.89
N SER A 60 -21.55 -37.80 16.18
CA SER A 60 -20.24 -37.25 16.61
C SER A 60 -19.55 -36.53 15.45
N VAL A 61 -19.67 -37.04 14.22
CA VAL A 61 -19.12 -36.35 13.04
C VAL A 61 -19.80 -35.00 12.83
N PHE A 62 -21.13 -34.95 12.93
CA PHE A 62 -21.85 -33.68 12.86
C PHE A 62 -21.46 -32.72 13.97
N ALA A 63 -21.32 -33.22 15.20
CA ALA A 63 -20.90 -32.39 16.32
C ALA A 63 -19.49 -31.79 16.10
N VAL A 64 -18.55 -32.60 15.61
CA VAL A 64 -17.18 -32.11 15.28
C VAL A 64 -17.23 -31.07 14.16
N CYS A 65 -18.00 -31.30 13.09
CA CYS A 65 -18.16 -30.32 12.03
C CYS A 65 -18.74 -29.00 12.56
N ILE A 66 -19.75 -29.05 13.40
CA ILE A 66 -20.36 -27.86 14.01
C ILE A 66 -19.33 -27.13 14.88
N ILE A 67 -18.57 -27.85 15.69
CA ILE A 67 -17.51 -27.26 16.52
C ILE A 67 -16.46 -26.54 15.67
N ILE A 68 -16.03 -27.19 14.57
CA ILE A 68 -15.05 -26.58 13.65
C ILE A 68 -15.64 -25.33 13.00
N CYS A 69 -16.90 -25.35 12.56
CA CYS A 69 -17.57 -24.18 12.01
C CYS A 69 -17.67 -23.03 13.03
N ILE A 70 -18.03 -23.32 14.27
CA ILE A 70 -18.10 -22.33 15.33
C ILE A 70 -16.70 -21.78 15.62
N ALA A 71 -15.68 -22.62 15.74
CA ALA A 71 -14.30 -22.20 15.94
C ALA A 71 -13.81 -21.31 14.78
N SER A 72 -14.12 -21.68 13.54
CA SER A 72 -13.81 -20.87 12.36
C SER A 72 -14.47 -19.50 12.41
N PHE A 73 -15.74 -19.44 12.82
CA PHE A 73 -16.45 -18.18 12.98
C PHE A 73 -15.83 -17.26 14.04
N PHE A 74 -15.37 -17.83 15.16
CA PHE A 74 -14.63 -17.08 16.17
C PHE A 74 -13.28 -16.58 15.66
N THR A 75 -12.58 -17.39 14.85
CA THR A 75 -11.29 -17.00 14.26
C THR A 75 -11.45 -15.80 13.31
N PHE A 76 -12.58 -15.70 12.61
CA PHE A 76 -12.87 -14.58 11.71
C PHE A 76 -12.81 -13.21 12.42
N LYS A 77 -13.14 -13.17 13.71
CA LYS A 77 -13.09 -11.94 14.51
C LYS A 77 -11.66 -11.42 14.73
N PHE A 78 -10.66 -12.29 14.63
CA PHE A 78 -9.23 -11.94 14.81
C PHE A 78 -8.53 -11.64 13.49
N VAL A 79 -9.18 -11.91 12.38
CA VAL A 79 -8.64 -11.61 11.05
C VAL A 79 -9.05 -10.19 10.69
N GLY A 80 -8.08 -9.29 10.56
CA GLY A 80 -8.31 -7.94 10.04
C GLY A 80 -8.81 -8.03 8.60
N VAL A 81 -9.76 -7.16 8.24
CA VAL A 81 -10.24 -7.04 6.87
C VAL A 81 -9.63 -5.79 6.27
N GLU A 82 -8.77 -5.94 5.31
CA GLU A 82 -8.24 -4.86 4.49
C GLU A 82 -8.83 -4.96 3.09
N PHE A 83 -9.41 -3.86 2.60
CA PHE A 83 -9.99 -3.83 1.27
C PHE A 83 -8.90 -3.79 0.19
N PHE A 84 -7.86 -3.00 0.44
CA PHE A 84 -6.62 -3.00 -0.33
C PHE A 84 -5.45 -3.17 0.64
N PRO A 85 -4.82 -4.34 0.67
CA PRO A 85 -3.64 -4.52 1.49
C PRO A 85 -2.52 -3.59 1.00
N SER A 86 -1.85 -2.95 1.95
CA SER A 86 -0.64 -2.17 1.66
C SER A 86 0.43 -3.12 1.13
N SER A 87 0.67 -3.08 -0.17
CA SER A 87 1.75 -3.85 -0.79
C SER A 87 3.01 -3.01 -0.88
N ASP A 88 4.14 -3.66 -0.68
CA ASP A 88 5.43 -3.07 -0.95
C ASP A 88 5.70 -3.12 -2.46
N ASP A 89 5.43 -2.03 -3.14
CA ASP A 89 5.64 -1.85 -4.58
C ASP A 89 6.94 -1.10 -4.90
N SER A 90 7.85 -1.01 -3.93
CA SER A 90 9.17 -0.39 -4.06
C SER A 90 9.13 1.09 -4.48
N ARG A 91 8.01 1.77 -4.24
CA ARG A 91 7.84 3.19 -4.57
C ARG A 91 7.39 3.99 -3.36
N MET A 92 8.00 5.15 -3.20
CA MET A 92 7.70 6.07 -2.12
C MET A 92 7.65 7.50 -2.66
N THR A 93 6.68 8.26 -2.17
CA THR A 93 6.58 9.69 -2.46
C THR A 93 6.72 10.46 -1.15
N VAL A 94 7.62 11.43 -1.13
CA VAL A 94 7.82 12.34 -0.01
C VAL A 94 7.52 13.75 -0.48
N LYS A 95 6.63 14.45 0.22
CA LYS A 95 6.39 15.89 0.01
C LYS A 95 6.92 16.65 1.21
N MET A 96 7.70 17.67 0.94
CA MET A 96 8.31 18.55 1.93
C MET A 96 7.77 19.97 1.70
N TYR A 97 7.36 20.60 2.78
CA TYR A 97 6.87 21.99 2.78
C TYR A 97 7.77 22.84 3.67
N MET A 98 8.37 23.85 3.07
CA MET A 98 9.09 24.89 3.75
C MET A 98 8.12 26.00 4.18
N PRO A 99 8.52 26.95 5.04
CA PRO A 99 7.71 28.13 5.35
C PRO A 99 7.31 28.89 4.10
N VAL A 100 6.05 29.34 4.06
CA VAL A 100 5.50 30.10 2.94
C VAL A 100 6.37 31.33 2.67
N GLY A 101 6.70 31.60 1.40
CA GLY A 101 7.58 32.67 0.99
C GLY A 101 9.06 32.28 0.88
N THR A 102 9.40 31.02 1.17
CA THR A 102 10.75 30.50 0.92
C THR A 102 11.05 30.51 -0.58
N ARG A 103 12.23 31.02 -0.95
CA ARG A 103 12.69 31.07 -2.33
C ARG A 103 12.98 29.67 -2.86
N THR A 104 12.69 29.46 -4.13
CA THR A 104 12.91 28.18 -4.82
C THR A 104 14.34 27.68 -4.70
N GLU A 105 15.35 28.59 -4.73
CA GLU A 105 16.75 28.23 -4.62
C GLU A 105 17.08 27.63 -3.25
N ARG A 106 16.45 28.14 -2.18
CA ARG A 106 16.65 27.61 -0.82
C ARG A 106 16.00 26.24 -0.68
N THR A 107 14.75 26.11 -1.14
CA THR A 107 14.05 24.83 -1.15
C THR A 107 14.81 23.79 -1.97
N HIS A 108 15.36 24.20 -3.12
CA HIS A 108 16.17 23.32 -3.97
C HIS A 108 17.47 22.88 -3.28
N ALA A 109 18.17 23.80 -2.56
CA ALA A 109 19.39 23.47 -1.86
C ALA A 109 19.15 22.38 -0.81
N ILE A 110 18.09 22.50 -0.01
CA ILE A 110 17.72 21.51 1.01
C ILE A 110 17.25 20.21 0.36
N ALA A 111 16.43 20.30 -0.68
CA ALA A 111 15.95 19.12 -1.39
C ALA A 111 17.10 18.32 -2.01
N LYS A 112 18.11 19.02 -2.56
CA LYS A 112 19.31 18.38 -3.10
C LYS A 112 20.12 17.69 -2.00
N GLU A 113 20.34 18.37 -0.89
CA GLU A 113 21.07 17.81 0.26
C GLU A 113 20.41 16.53 0.78
N LEU A 114 19.08 16.55 0.93
CA LEU A 114 18.30 15.37 1.34
C LEU A 114 18.38 14.24 0.31
N ALA A 115 18.24 14.56 -0.97
CA ALA A 115 18.32 13.54 -2.03
C ALA A 115 19.70 12.89 -2.09
N ASP A 116 20.76 13.69 -2.02
CA ASP A 116 22.15 13.20 -2.02
C ASP A 116 22.42 12.34 -0.78
N LYS A 117 21.91 12.75 0.39
CA LYS A 117 22.01 12.00 1.63
C LYS A 117 21.27 10.65 1.52
N TRP A 118 20.01 10.64 1.10
CA TRP A 118 19.24 9.41 0.98
C TRP A 118 19.82 8.44 -0.06
N MET A 119 20.38 8.95 -1.16
CA MET A 119 21.12 8.12 -2.11
C MET A 119 22.39 7.51 -1.50
N ALA A 120 23.03 8.18 -0.55
CA ALA A 120 24.19 7.65 0.15
C ALA A 120 23.81 6.66 1.26
N ASP A 121 22.79 6.98 2.07
CA ASP A 121 22.34 6.19 3.21
C ASP A 121 21.65 4.88 2.77
N PHE A 122 20.94 4.91 1.63
CA PHE A 122 20.20 3.77 1.05
C PHE A 122 20.83 3.27 -0.26
N LYS A 123 22.15 3.35 -0.39
CA LYS A 123 22.88 3.05 -1.63
C LYS A 123 22.53 1.69 -2.25
N ASP A 124 22.33 0.66 -1.44
CA ASP A 124 22.03 -0.70 -1.88
C ASP A 124 20.53 -0.97 -2.04
N GLU A 125 19.69 -0.09 -1.55
CA GLU A 125 18.24 -0.26 -1.50
C GLU A 125 17.49 0.75 -2.39
N ALA A 126 18.04 1.97 -2.59
CA ALA A 126 17.45 2.98 -3.45
C ALA A 126 18.03 2.91 -4.86
N ARG A 127 17.16 2.65 -5.84
CA ARG A 127 17.55 2.67 -7.26
C ARG A 127 17.64 4.08 -7.81
N VAL A 128 16.67 4.92 -7.48
CA VAL A 128 16.57 6.30 -7.96
C VAL A 128 15.85 7.17 -6.93
N VAL A 129 16.41 8.36 -6.69
CA VAL A 129 15.75 9.44 -5.94
C VAL A 129 15.60 10.64 -6.87
N ASN A 130 14.38 10.86 -7.35
CA ASN A 130 14.05 12.05 -8.14
C ASN A 130 13.36 13.07 -7.24
N TYR A 131 13.64 14.36 -7.45
CA TYR A 131 12.90 15.41 -6.77
C TYR A 131 12.54 16.54 -7.71
N THR A 132 11.44 17.20 -7.39
CA THR A 132 10.92 18.38 -8.09
C THR A 132 10.68 19.46 -7.07
N VAL A 133 11.10 20.68 -7.38
CA VAL A 133 10.94 21.86 -6.51
C VAL A 133 10.28 22.98 -7.28
N GLY A 134 9.37 23.67 -6.63
CA GLY A 134 8.75 24.87 -7.16
C GLY A 134 7.42 24.61 -7.87
N GLN A 135 7.09 25.51 -8.77
CA GLN A 135 5.83 25.51 -9.53
C GLN A 135 5.95 24.62 -10.75
N ALA A 136 4.94 23.81 -10.99
CA ALA A 136 4.83 23.12 -12.27
C ALA A 136 4.57 24.15 -13.39
N SER A 137 4.96 23.80 -14.62
CA SER A 137 4.74 24.64 -15.80
C SER A 137 3.26 24.96 -15.96
N GLU A 138 2.92 26.23 -16.27
CA GLU A 138 1.56 26.71 -16.45
C GLU A 138 0.78 25.96 -17.55
N ASP A 139 1.49 25.34 -18.48
CA ASP A 139 0.91 24.54 -19.56
C ASP A 139 0.37 23.17 -19.13
N ASN A 140 0.62 22.76 -17.88
CA ASN A 140 0.19 21.46 -17.38
C ASN A 140 -1.10 21.57 -16.56
N THR A 141 -2.23 21.25 -17.17
CA THR A 141 -3.56 21.29 -16.54
C THR A 141 -3.67 20.44 -15.27
N PHE A 142 -2.90 19.35 -15.18
CA PHE A 142 -2.86 18.50 -13.99
C PHE A 142 -2.00 19.10 -12.86
N ALA A 143 -1.13 20.02 -13.17
CA ALA A 143 -0.28 20.68 -12.19
C ALA A 143 -1.09 21.61 -11.27
N SER A 144 -2.16 22.19 -11.76
CA SER A 144 -3.08 23.03 -10.97
C SER A 144 -3.87 22.24 -9.91
N MET A 145 -3.95 20.91 -10.06
CA MET A 145 -4.59 20.01 -9.07
C MET A 145 -3.64 19.54 -7.98
N GLN A 146 -2.37 19.86 -8.08
CA GLN A 146 -1.35 19.50 -7.09
C GLN A 146 -0.93 20.72 -6.29
N ASP A 147 -0.51 20.50 -5.05
CA ASP A 147 0.10 21.55 -4.23
C ASP A 147 1.37 22.05 -4.92
N ASN A 148 1.35 23.27 -5.42
CA ASN A 148 2.46 23.92 -6.11
C ASN A 148 2.90 25.19 -5.38
N GLY A 149 4.19 25.39 -5.28
CA GLY A 149 4.75 26.60 -4.67
C GLY A 149 6.25 26.55 -4.55
N SER A 150 6.90 27.71 -4.55
CA SER A 150 8.36 27.85 -4.39
C SER A 150 8.91 27.15 -3.13
N HIS A 151 8.07 26.98 -2.13
CA HIS A 151 8.36 26.41 -0.83
C HIS A 151 8.09 24.89 -0.75
N ILE A 152 7.67 24.25 -1.86
CA ILE A 152 7.29 22.84 -1.89
C ILE A 152 8.32 22.05 -2.69
N ALA A 153 8.76 20.91 -2.13
CA ALA A 153 9.53 19.89 -2.82
C ALA A 153 8.85 18.54 -2.75
N SER A 154 8.81 17.83 -3.88
CA SER A 154 8.28 16.48 -3.99
C SER A 154 9.37 15.52 -4.42
N PHE A 155 9.58 14.46 -3.66
CA PHE A 155 10.55 13.41 -3.96
C PHE A 155 9.79 12.15 -4.38
N ASN A 156 10.27 11.52 -5.44
CA ASN A 156 9.85 10.20 -5.86
C ASN A 156 11.05 9.25 -5.73
N ILE A 157 10.95 8.34 -4.79
CA ILE A 157 11.98 7.38 -4.45
C ILE A 157 11.55 6.02 -4.99
N THR A 158 12.39 5.43 -5.82
CA THR A 158 12.20 4.06 -6.31
C THR A 158 13.27 3.19 -5.67
N LEU A 159 12.83 2.18 -4.94
CA LEU A 159 13.69 1.19 -4.31
C LEU A 159 13.94 -0.01 -5.24
N VAL A 160 14.88 -0.84 -4.91
CA VAL A 160 15.06 -2.17 -5.52
C VAL A 160 13.91 -3.09 -5.09
N ASP A 161 13.76 -4.21 -5.78
CA ASP A 161 12.69 -5.17 -5.49
C ASP A 161 12.78 -5.69 -4.04
N PRO A 162 11.65 -6.04 -3.40
CA PRO A 162 11.63 -6.46 -2.00
C PRO A 162 12.55 -7.65 -1.70
N ASP A 163 12.76 -8.54 -2.68
CA ASP A 163 13.62 -9.73 -2.55
C ASP A 163 15.12 -9.39 -2.60
N GLU A 164 15.48 -8.19 -3.06
CA GLU A 164 16.87 -7.73 -3.23
C GLU A 164 17.34 -6.80 -2.11
N ARG A 165 16.49 -6.47 -1.13
CA ARG A 165 16.80 -5.54 -0.04
C ARG A 165 16.52 -6.15 1.33
N GLU A 166 17.24 -5.66 2.32
CA GLU A 166 17.08 -6.14 3.69
C GLU A 166 15.91 -5.46 4.42
N ARG A 167 15.68 -4.16 4.13
CA ARG A 167 14.66 -3.34 4.80
C ARG A 167 13.38 -3.27 3.98
N THR A 168 12.25 -3.27 4.68
CA THR A 168 10.95 -3.06 4.04
C THR A 168 10.76 -1.59 3.65
N LEU A 169 9.86 -1.34 2.68
CA LEU A 169 9.48 0.02 2.29
C LEU A 169 9.03 0.86 3.50
N PHE A 170 8.32 0.24 4.45
CA PHE A 170 7.81 0.91 5.64
C PHE A 170 8.93 1.28 6.61
N GLU A 171 9.93 0.43 6.82
CA GLU A 171 11.10 0.75 7.65
C GLU A 171 11.91 1.91 7.07
N ILE A 172 12.13 1.91 5.75
CA ILE A 172 12.81 3.03 5.07
C ILE A 172 11.98 4.31 5.21
N SER A 173 10.66 4.23 5.10
CA SER A 173 9.78 5.39 5.28
C SER A 173 9.89 6.01 6.67
N GLU A 174 10.03 5.20 7.72
CA GLU A 174 10.22 5.70 9.09
C GLU A 174 11.60 6.35 9.28
N LEU A 175 12.65 5.81 8.65
CA LEU A 175 13.97 6.44 8.67
C LEU A 175 13.95 7.79 7.98
N ILE A 176 13.28 7.92 6.84
CA ILE A 176 13.10 9.19 6.13
C ILE A 176 12.30 10.19 6.98
N ARG A 177 11.23 9.74 7.67
CA ARG A 177 10.48 10.58 8.62
C ARG A 177 11.38 11.10 9.75
N ALA A 178 12.19 10.22 10.32
CA ALA A 178 13.12 10.58 11.38
C ALA A 178 14.17 11.59 10.90
N ASP A 179 14.62 11.48 9.65
CA ASP A 179 15.55 12.43 9.05
C ASP A 179 14.91 13.79 8.81
N LEU A 180 13.71 13.83 8.21
CA LEU A 180 12.99 15.07 7.95
C LEU A 180 12.70 15.86 9.25
N ASN A 181 12.39 15.17 10.33
CA ASN A 181 12.20 15.78 11.66
C ASN A 181 13.46 16.45 12.23
N ARG A 182 14.64 16.13 11.71
CA ARG A 182 15.91 16.78 12.14
C ARG A 182 16.16 18.14 11.51
N TYR A 183 15.43 18.48 10.45
CA TYR A 183 15.57 19.74 9.75
C TYR A 183 14.54 20.77 10.27
N PRO A 184 14.96 21.72 11.11
CA PRO A 184 14.02 22.69 11.69
C PRO A 184 13.44 23.67 10.66
N GLU A 185 14.02 23.73 9.48
CA GLU A 185 13.55 24.56 8.37
C GLU A 185 12.33 23.97 7.66
N ILE A 186 12.04 22.68 7.86
CA ILE A 186 10.87 21.99 7.28
C ILE A 186 9.68 22.21 8.21
N GLU A 187 8.67 22.89 7.70
CA GLU A 187 7.46 23.16 8.47
C GLU A 187 6.56 21.95 8.60
N LYS A 188 6.37 21.24 7.50
CA LYS A 188 5.61 20.00 7.43
C LYS A 188 6.10 19.10 6.30
N PHE A 189 5.87 17.83 6.42
CA PHE A 189 6.19 16.86 5.37
C PHE A 189 5.16 15.74 5.36
N THR A 190 5.10 15.02 4.26
CA THR A 190 4.26 13.81 4.08
C THR A 190 5.10 12.73 3.44
N VAL A 191 5.11 11.54 4.03
CA VAL A 191 5.77 10.35 3.48
C VAL A 191 4.72 9.31 3.16
N SER A 192 4.54 9.03 1.88
CA SER A 192 3.60 8.03 1.37
C SER A 192 4.39 6.84 0.84
N ALA A 193 4.27 5.71 1.51
CA ALA A 193 4.87 4.44 1.13
C ALA A 193 3.84 3.58 0.40
N GLY A 194 4.22 3.06 -0.80
CA GLY A 194 3.35 2.24 -1.64
C GLY A 194 2.64 2.99 -2.77
N GLY A 195 2.50 2.33 -3.92
CA GLY A 195 2.01 2.94 -5.17
C GLY A 195 0.53 3.28 -5.21
N ASN A 196 -0.23 2.95 -4.19
CA ASN A 196 -1.68 3.17 -4.16
C ASN A 196 -2.08 4.49 -3.48
N SER A 197 -1.18 5.47 -3.47
CA SER A 197 -1.38 6.80 -2.85
C SER A 197 -2.57 7.59 -3.44
N GLY A 198 -3.17 7.12 -4.55
CA GLY A 198 -4.25 7.80 -5.26
C GLY A 198 -5.66 7.25 -5.02
N MET A 199 -5.82 6.03 -4.52
CA MET A 199 -7.12 5.35 -4.40
C MET A 199 -7.31 4.56 -3.10
N GLY A 200 -6.91 5.10 -1.95
CA GLY A 200 -7.27 4.53 -0.64
C GLY A 200 -6.28 3.53 -0.05
N GLY A 201 -5.03 3.52 -0.52
CA GLY A 201 -3.99 2.62 0.00
C GLY A 201 -3.34 3.05 1.31
N GLN A 202 -3.60 4.26 1.78
CA GLN A 202 -3.28 4.67 3.15
C GLN A 202 -4.55 4.62 3.99
N SER A 203 -4.47 4.01 5.15
CA SER A 203 -5.54 4.10 6.16
C SER A 203 -5.59 5.54 6.70
N SER A 204 -6.17 6.46 5.93
CA SER A 204 -6.44 7.81 6.39
C SER A 204 -7.81 7.84 7.07
N ILE A 205 -7.86 8.48 8.21
CA ILE A 205 -9.12 8.80 8.89
C ILE A 205 -9.32 10.29 8.72
N ASP A 206 -10.36 10.66 8.03
CA ASP A 206 -10.69 12.06 7.79
C ASP A 206 -11.70 12.55 8.82
N PHE A 207 -11.33 13.62 9.53
CA PHE A 207 -12.20 14.31 10.48
C PHE A 207 -12.67 15.60 9.86
N GLU A 208 -13.99 15.79 9.78
CA GLU A 208 -14.58 17.02 9.28
C GLU A 208 -15.08 17.86 10.47
N ILE A 209 -14.57 19.10 10.56
CA ILE A 209 -14.95 20.06 11.60
C ILE A 209 -15.81 21.14 10.95
N TYR A 210 -17.06 21.22 11.37
CA TYR A 210 -18.03 22.21 10.88
C TYR A 210 -18.18 23.35 11.87
N GLY A 211 -18.21 24.59 11.38
CA GLY A 211 -18.44 25.78 12.18
C GLY A 211 -18.59 27.03 11.32
N TYR A 212 -19.20 28.06 11.89
CA TYR A 212 -19.38 29.38 11.22
C TYR A 212 -18.21 30.33 11.52
N ASP A 213 -17.49 30.09 12.60
CA ASP A 213 -16.32 30.86 13.01
C ASP A 213 -15.05 30.09 12.68
N PHE A 214 -14.25 30.62 11.77
CA PHE A 214 -13.03 30.01 11.31
C PHE A 214 -11.95 29.97 12.39
N ASP A 215 -11.84 30.98 13.24
CA ASP A 215 -10.83 31.03 14.30
C ASP A 215 -11.12 29.98 15.37
N ALA A 216 -12.40 29.79 15.70
CA ALA A 216 -12.83 28.74 16.62
C ALA A 216 -12.58 27.34 16.04
N THR A 217 -12.91 27.10 14.76
CA THR A 217 -12.69 25.81 14.11
C THR A 217 -11.20 25.48 13.97
N ASP A 218 -10.35 26.46 13.63
CA ASP A 218 -8.91 26.29 13.57
C ASP A 218 -8.28 25.97 14.93
N LYS A 219 -8.78 26.57 15.99
CA LYS A 219 -8.35 26.23 17.34
C LYS A 219 -8.68 24.78 17.69
N VAL A 220 -9.92 24.35 17.44
CA VAL A 220 -10.34 22.96 17.66
C VAL A 220 -9.51 21.99 16.84
N ALA A 221 -9.22 22.31 15.56
CA ALA A 221 -8.40 21.48 14.69
C ALA A 221 -6.96 21.32 15.24
N ARG A 222 -6.37 22.41 15.73
CA ARG A 222 -5.02 22.37 16.35
C ARG A 222 -5.01 21.59 17.65
N ASP A 223 -6.01 21.78 18.51
CA ASP A 223 -6.12 21.06 19.76
C ASP A 223 -6.32 19.55 19.49
N LEU A 224 -7.18 19.20 18.53
CA LEU A 224 -7.40 17.81 18.10
C LEU A 224 -6.12 17.19 17.54
N ARG A 225 -5.39 17.92 16.70
CA ARG A 225 -4.08 17.46 16.18
C ARG A 225 -3.12 17.14 17.32
N ALA A 226 -3.02 18.02 18.32
CA ALA A 226 -2.12 17.84 19.45
C ALA A 226 -2.47 16.59 20.29
N GLU A 227 -3.75 16.27 20.42
CA GLU A 227 -4.21 15.09 21.15
C GLU A 227 -4.00 13.80 20.30
N LEU A 228 -4.31 13.84 19.00
CA LEU A 228 -4.13 12.69 18.10
C LEU A 228 -2.66 12.28 17.99
N LEU A 229 -1.71 13.22 17.97
CA LEU A 229 -0.27 12.91 17.92
C LEU A 229 0.25 12.22 19.20
N LYS A 230 -0.51 12.28 20.30
CA LYS A 230 -0.16 11.54 21.53
C LYS A 230 -0.59 10.08 21.49
N LEU A 231 -1.47 9.72 20.55
CA LEU A 231 -1.95 8.35 20.42
C LEU A 231 -0.91 7.49 19.70
N GLY A 232 -0.65 6.31 20.24
CA GLY A 232 0.20 5.33 19.56
C GLY A 232 -0.46 4.84 18.27
N GLY A 233 0.33 4.76 17.19
CA GLY A 233 -0.16 4.28 15.88
C GLY A 233 -0.61 5.38 14.92
N VAL A 234 -0.54 6.65 15.33
CA VAL A 234 -0.77 7.80 14.43
C VAL A 234 0.60 8.33 13.98
N SER A 235 0.90 8.19 12.70
CA SER A 235 2.18 8.63 12.13
C SER A 235 2.15 10.11 11.72
N GLU A 236 1.01 10.60 11.24
CA GLU A 236 0.87 11.97 10.73
C GLU A 236 -0.56 12.50 10.91
N VAL A 237 -0.68 13.75 11.32
CA VAL A 237 -1.98 14.46 11.37
C VAL A 237 -1.87 15.75 10.58
N ARG A 238 -2.68 15.88 9.53
CA ARG A 238 -2.73 17.06 8.67
C ARG A 238 -4.00 17.87 8.92
N ILE A 239 -3.85 19.19 8.90
CA ILE A 239 -4.98 20.12 8.83
C ILE A 239 -5.04 20.58 7.37
N SER A 240 -6.20 20.41 6.72
CA SER A 240 -6.38 20.73 5.30
C SER A 240 -6.33 22.24 5.01
N ARG A 241 -6.69 23.06 5.99
CA ARG A 241 -6.60 24.51 5.86
C ARG A 241 -5.14 24.94 5.92
N SER A 242 -4.66 25.54 4.83
CA SER A 242 -3.33 26.13 4.74
C SER A 242 -3.29 27.47 5.45
N ASP A 243 -2.10 27.85 5.98
CA ASP A 243 -1.87 29.22 6.45
C ASP A 243 -2.00 30.20 5.28
N TYR A 244 -2.38 31.43 5.62
CA TYR A 244 -2.54 32.49 4.62
C TYR A 244 -1.22 32.72 3.88
N GLN A 245 -1.28 32.71 2.55
CA GLN A 245 -0.14 33.12 1.74
C GLN A 245 -0.14 34.65 1.66
N PRO A 246 0.99 35.30 1.97
CA PRO A 246 1.12 36.72 1.74
C PRO A 246 1.06 36.99 0.24
N GLU A 247 0.14 37.85 -0.17
CA GLU A 247 0.01 38.32 -1.57
C GLU A 247 0.28 39.81 -1.65
N ILE A 248 0.81 40.24 -2.76
CA ILE A 248 0.96 41.66 -3.07
C ILE A 248 -0.21 42.06 -3.93
N GLN A 249 -1.13 42.82 -3.36
CA GLN A 249 -2.23 43.41 -4.12
C GLN A 249 -1.78 44.75 -4.69
N VAL A 250 -1.93 44.95 -6.00
CA VAL A 250 -1.62 46.18 -6.67
C VAL A 250 -2.93 46.85 -7.09
N ASP A 251 -3.36 47.84 -6.31
CA ASP A 251 -4.52 48.63 -6.62
C ASP A 251 -4.14 49.80 -7.54
N PHE A 252 -4.68 49.76 -8.75
CA PHE A 252 -4.45 50.82 -9.71
C PHE A 252 -5.49 51.92 -9.55
N ASP A 253 -5.03 53.15 -9.29
CA ASP A 253 -5.87 54.34 -9.33
C ASP A 253 -6.24 54.67 -10.81
N ARG A 254 -7.41 54.23 -11.21
CA ARG A 254 -7.89 54.36 -12.61
C ARG A 254 -8.00 55.81 -13.06
N GLU A 255 -8.29 56.75 -12.16
CA GLU A 255 -8.38 58.18 -12.52
C GLU A 255 -7.01 58.77 -12.81
N LYS A 256 -5.98 58.41 -12.02
CA LYS A 256 -4.61 58.82 -12.28
C LYS A 256 -4.06 58.18 -13.55
N LEU A 257 -4.34 56.91 -13.78
CA LEU A 257 -3.95 56.25 -15.02
C LEU A 257 -4.56 56.94 -16.25
N ALA A 258 -5.85 57.27 -16.22
CA ALA A 258 -6.50 57.95 -17.30
C ALA A 258 -5.92 59.36 -17.56
N ARG A 259 -5.54 60.10 -16.51
CA ARG A 259 -4.86 61.40 -16.63
C ARG A 259 -3.49 61.31 -17.32
N HIS A 260 -2.82 60.19 -17.20
CA HIS A 260 -1.53 59.91 -17.83
C HIS A 260 -1.65 59.15 -19.16
N GLY A 261 -2.86 58.91 -19.66
CA GLY A 261 -3.12 58.20 -20.93
C GLY A 261 -2.76 56.69 -20.85
N LEU A 262 -2.67 56.15 -19.65
CA LEU A 262 -2.40 54.73 -19.39
C LEU A 262 -3.69 53.97 -19.17
N ASN A 263 -3.74 52.72 -19.60
CA ASN A 263 -4.86 51.81 -19.41
C ASN A 263 -4.40 50.57 -18.65
N VAL A 264 -5.30 50.00 -17.85
CA VAL A 264 -5.07 48.70 -17.21
C VAL A 264 -5.57 47.64 -18.19
N SER A 265 -4.69 47.06 -18.96
CA SER A 265 -4.95 45.93 -19.87
C SER A 265 -3.97 44.80 -19.60
#